data_a6a3bb5492a48c4a212d1a04758cb60f
#
_entry.id   a6a3bb5492a48c4a212d1a04758cb60f
#
_cell.length_a   1.000
_cell.length_b   1.000
_cell.length_c   1.000
_cell.angle_alpha   90.00
_cell.angle_beta   90.00
_cell.angle_gamma   90.00
#
_symmetry.space_group_name_H-M   'P 1'
#
loop_
_entity.id
_entity.type
_entity.pdbx_description
1 polymer ?
#
loop_
_entity_poly.entity_id
_entity_poly.type
_entity_poly.pdbx_seq_one_letter_code
_entity_poly.pdbx_strand_id
1 'polypeptide(L)'
;MPLNRFKVAQFSLLALFGIVTVLQLFSFPGQFAHMRRVNGLSLLIEVLLTLVVAALFACAQVAIISLWKIISETEQGRFHSIASYLWMNRLVLSFKAAAFFPILLILIVAPKADDPGVMVLLIAITLFVSALFQISSIFRDQIQRKETN
;
A
#
# COMPACT_ATOMS: atom_id res chain seq x y z
N MET A 1 -19.37 9.66 -25.99
CA MET A 1 -17.90 9.59 -25.90
C MET A 1 -17.55 8.45 -24.97
N PRO A 2 -16.73 7.48 -25.35
CA PRO A 2 -16.28 6.48 -24.40
C PRO A 2 -15.55 7.21 -23.27
N LEU A 3 -15.99 6.99 -22.04
CA LEU A 3 -15.31 7.52 -20.86
C LEU A 3 -13.85 7.12 -20.98
N ASN A 4 -12.95 8.09 -21.03
CA ASN A 4 -11.54 7.81 -21.23
C ASN A 4 -11.08 6.89 -20.07
N ARG A 5 -10.67 5.65 -20.41
CA ARG A 5 -10.26 4.63 -19.42
C ARG A 5 -9.24 5.17 -18.41
N PHE A 6 -8.38 6.08 -18.86
CA PHE A 6 -7.40 6.75 -18.02
C PHE A 6 -8.06 7.62 -16.95
N LYS A 7 -9.10 8.40 -17.31
CA LYS A 7 -9.83 9.25 -16.34
C LYS A 7 -10.59 8.42 -15.32
N VAL A 8 -11.18 7.30 -15.72
CA VAL A 8 -11.86 6.39 -14.80
C VAL A 8 -10.86 5.81 -13.78
N ALA A 9 -9.71 5.34 -14.26
CA ALA A 9 -8.65 4.82 -13.40
C ALA A 9 -8.13 5.89 -12.42
N GLN A 10 -7.88 7.10 -12.90
CA GLN A 10 -7.45 8.23 -12.06
C GLN A 10 -8.50 8.58 -11.00
N PHE A 11 -9.78 8.64 -11.36
CA PHE A 11 -10.85 8.91 -10.40
C PHE A 11 -10.94 7.82 -9.34
N SER A 12 -10.82 6.55 -9.73
CA SER A 12 -10.81 5.41 -8.80
C SER A 12 -9.63 5.50 -7.82
N LEU A 13 -8.44 5.87 -8.31
CA LEU A 13 -7.26 6.07 -7.47
C LEU A 13 -7.43 7.23 -6.49
N LEU A 14 -8.08 8.33 -6.91
CA LEU A 14 -8.37 9.46 -6.05
C LEU A 14 -9.35 9.07 -4.93
N ALA A 15 -10.41 8.35 -5.27
CA ALA A 15 -11.38 7.84 -4.31
C ALA A 15 -10.70 6.88 -3.31
N LEU A 16 -9.86 5.96 -3.80
CA LEU A 16 -9.10 5.03 -2.96
C LEU A 16 -8.15 5.77 -2.02
N PHE A 17 -7.44 6.81 -2.51
CA PHE A 17 -6.58 7.66 -1.68
C PHE A 17 -7.36 8.32 -0.55
N GLY A 18 -8.54 8.86 -0.84
CA GLY A 18 -9.42 9.47 0.16
C GLY A 18 -9.86 8.45 1.22
N ILE A 19 -10.30 7.26 0.80
CA ILE A 19 -10.70 6.18 1.73
C ILE A 19 -9.53 5.76 2.62
N VAL A 20 -8.35 5.53 2.04
CA VAL A 20 -7.15 5.17 2.80
C VAL A 20 -6.79 6.24 3.83
N THR A 21 -6.92 7.53 3.46
CA THR A 21 -6.65 8.64 4.37
C THR A 21 -7.65 8.68 5.54
N VAL A 22 -8.93 8.47 5.27
CA VAL A 22 -9.96 8.39 6.33
C VAL A 22 -9.70 7.22 7.28
N LEU A 23 -9.39 6.04 6.75
CA LEU A 23 -9.05 4.87 7.56
C LEU A 23 -7.82 5.14 8.44
N GLN A 24 -6.79 5.75 7.88
CA GLN A 24 -5.55 6.06 8.59
C GLN A 24 -5.73 7.04 9.74
N LEU A 25 -6.53 8.10 9.53
CA LEU A 25 -6.67 9.18 10.50
C LEU A 25 -7.72 8.89 11.58
N PHE A 26 -8.80 8.20 11.23
CA PHE A 26 -9.95 8.06 12.12
C PHE A 26 -10.22 6.60 12.54
N SER A 27 -10.21 5.66 11.60
CA SER A 27 -10.69 4.30 11.88
C SER A 27 -9.71 3.53 12.77
N PHE A 28 -8.46 3.41 12.36
CA PHE A 28 -7.49 2.59 13.08
C PHE A 28 -7.06 3.15 14.43
N PRO A 29 -6.76 4.46 14.58
CA PRO A 29 -6.47 5.01 15.90
C PRO A 29 -7.62 4.84 16.88
N GLY A 30 -8.87 5.03 16.42
CA GLY A 30 -10.06 4.81 17.22
C GLY A 30 -10.24 3.36 17.66
N GLN A 31 -10.00 2.40 16.76
CA GLN A 31 -10.04 0.97 17.04
C GLN A 31 -9.01 0.57 18.11
N PHE A 32 -7.76 1.01 17.98
CA PHE A 32 -6.72 0.66 18.93
C PHE A 32 -6.93 1.31 20.30
N ALA A 33 -7.43 2.56 20.35
CA ALA A 33 -7.83 3.20 21.59
C ALA A 33 -9.00 2.46 22.27
N HIS A 34 -9.96 1.95 21.48
CA HIS A 34 -11.04 1.11 21.99
C HIS A 34 -10.50 -0.21 22.57
N MET A 35 -9.64 -0.91 21.84
CA MET A 35 -9.00 -2.15 22.30
C MET A 35 -8.23 -1.94 23.62
N ARG A 36 -7.55 -0.82 23.79
CA ARG A 36 -6.90 -0.49 25.06
C ARG A 36 -7.89 -0.40 26.21
N ARG A 37 -9.04 0.24 26.01
CA ARG A 37 -10.06 0.44 27.04
C ARG A 37 -10.75 -0.86 27.44
N VAL A 38 -11.03 -1.73 26.48
CA VAL A 38 -11.81 -2.95 26.69
C VAL A 38 -10.93 -4.14 27.08
N ASN A 39 -9.79 -4.31 26.39
CA ASN A 39 -8.93 -5.49 26.54
C ASN A 39 -7.67 -5.22 27.36
N GLY A 40 -7.54 -4.03 27.99
CA GLY A 40 -6.39 -3.70 28.83
C GLY A 40 -5.06 -3.63 28.08
N LEU A 41 -5.09 -3.30 26.76
CA LEU A 41 -3.87 -3.16 25.96
C LEU A 41 -2.96 -2.07 26.57
N SER A 42 -1.66 -2.31 26.63
CA SER A 42 -0.75 -1.26 27.10
C SER A 42 -0.68 -0.10 26.11
N LEU A 43 -0.47 1.11 26.60
CA LEU A 43 -0.30 2.31 25.76
C LEU A 43 0.82 2.13 24.74
N LEU A 44 1.92 1.47 25.11
CA LEU A 44 3.03 1.20 24.20
C LEU A 44 2.60 0.37 22.99
N ILE A 45 1.82 -0.69 23.22
CA ILE A 45 1.34 -1.56 22.14
C ILE A 45 0.35 -0.82 21.25
N GLU A 46 -0.54 -0.01 21.81
CA GLU A 46 -1.46 0.85 21.04
C GLU A 46 -0.70 1.79 20.09
N VAL A 47 0.31 2.50 20.61
CA VAL A 47 1.15 3.41 19.83
C VAL A 47 1.92 2.66 18.75
N LEU A 48 2.52 1.52 19.06
CA LEU A 48 3.23 0.69 18.09
C LEU A 48 2.31 0.22 16.96
N LEU A 49 1.12 -0.31 17.27
CA LEU A 49 0.15 -0.75 16.27
C LEU A 49 -0.29 0.42 15.39
N THR A 50 -0.58 1.58 16.00
CA THR A 50 -0.97 2.79 15.25
C THR A 50 0.12 3.22 14.29
N LEU A 51 1.38 3.26 14.72
CA LEU A 51 2.52 3.66 13.87
C LEU A 51 2.76 2.67 12.74
N VAL A 52 2.73 1.37 13.00
CA VAL A 52 2.95 0.33 11.98
C VAL A 52 1.84 0.35 10.93
N VAL A 53 0.58 0.47 11.35
CA VAL A 53 -0.55 0.57 10.43
C VAL A 53 -0.52 1.88 9.64
N ALA A 54 -0.18 3.01 10.29
CA ALA A 54 -0.02 4.29 9.61
C ALA A 54 1.09 4.24 8.55
N ALA A 55 2.22 3.59 8.83
CA ALA A 55 3.30 3.40 7.87
C ALA A 55 2.89 2.50 6.69
N LEU A 56 2.14 1.43 6.95
CA LEU A 56 1.57 0.57 5.90
C LEU A 56 0.66 1.37 4.96
N PHE A 57 -0.25 2.19 5.51
CA PHE A 57 -1.11 3.04 4.70
C PHE A 57 -0.35 4.15 3.96
N ALA A 58 0.71 4.71 4.55
CA ALA A 58 1.59 5.65 3.86
C ALA A 58 2.25 5.00 2.63
N CYS A 59 2.68 3.74 2.72
CA CYS A 59 3.17 2.99 1.56
C CYS A 59 2.07 2.83 0.49
N ALA A 60 0.83 2.51 0.88
CA ALA A 60 -0.29 2.43 -0.05
C ALA A 60 -0.57 3.78 -0.73
N GLN A 61 -0.52 4.89 -0.01
CA GLN A 61 -0.67 6.24 -0.57
C GLN A 61 0.43 6.57 -1.58
N VAL A 62 1.69 6.23 -1.30
CA VAL A 62 2.79 6.38 -2.26
C VAL A 62 2.57 5.51 -3.50
N ALA A 63 2.08 4.28 -3.35
CA ALA A 63 1.72 3.42 -4.47
C ALA A 63 0.61 4.04 -5.34
N ILE A 64 -0.45 4.57 -4.73
CA ILE A 64 -1.56 5.22 -5.43
C ILE A 64 -1.06 6.45 -6.23
N ILE A 65 -0.24 7.30 -5.63
CA ILE A 65 0.34 8.47 -6.31
C ILE A 65 1.23 8.02 -7.48
N SER A 66 2.05 6.98 -7.28
CA SER A 66 2.93 6.46 -8.32
C SER A 66 2.12 5.91 -9.49
N LEU A 67 1.06 5.14 -9.24
CA LEU A 67 0.14 4.64 -10.26
C LEU A 67 -0.54 5.78 -11.01
N TRP A 68 -1.02 6.81 -10.31
CA TRP A 68 -1.59 8.01 -10.93
C TRP A 68 -0.64 8.64 -11.94
N LYS A 69 0.61 8.83 -11.54
CA LYS A 69 1.66 9.42 -12.40
C LYS A 69 1.99 8.54 -13.60
N ILE A 70 2.11 7.23 -13.41
CA ILE A 70 2.34 6.27 -14.51
C ILE A 70 1.18 6.31 -15.52
N ILE A 71 -0.06 6.34 -15.05
CA ILE A 71 -1.25 6.46 -15.89
C ILE A 71 -1.21 7.78 -16.69
N SER A 72 -0.85 8.89 -16.05
CA SER A 72 -0.73 10.19 -16.71
C SER A 72 0.35 10.21 -17.80
N GLU A 73 1.51 9.61 -17.57
CA GLU A 73 2.56 9.46 -18.57
C GLU A 73 2.12 8.55 -19.72
N THR A 74 1.39 7.48 -19.41
CA THR A 74 0.85 6.55 -20.42
C THR A 74 -0.18 7.24 -21.31
N GLU A 75 -1.07 8.05 -20.74
CA GLU A 75 -2.07 8.84 -21.50
C GLU A 75 -1.41 9.79 -22.50
N GLN A 76 -0.23 10.32 -22.16
CA GLN A 76 0.57 11.18 -23.02
C GLN A 76 1.48 10.41 -23.99
N GLY A 77 1.37 9.09 -24.08
CA GLY A 77 2.20 8.24 -24.94
C GLY A 77 3.66 8.09 -24.47
N ARG A 78 3.98 8.51 -23.25
CA ARG A 78 5.35 8.53 -22.69
C ARG A 78 5.61 7.41 -21.69
N PHE A 79 4.97 6.26 -21.85
CA PHE A 79 5.12 5.14 -20.91
C PHE A 79 6.58 4.68 -20.73
N HIS A 80 7.41 4.79 -21.76
CA HIS A 80 8.83 4.42 -21.72
C HIS A 80 9.76 5.59 -21.38
N SER A 81 9.26 6.67 -20.79
CA SER A 81 10.07 7.80 -20.37
C SER A 81 10.83 7.55 -19.05
N ILE A 82 11.91 8.29 -18.84
CA ILE A 82 12.64 8.32 -17.55
C ILE A 82 11.69 8.65 -16.40
N ALA A 83 10.71 9.53 -16.62
CA ALA A 83 9.71 9.87 -15.61
C ALA A 83 8.87 8.65 -15.21
N SER A 84 8.40 7.86 -16.18
CA SER A 84 7.68 6.61 -15.92
C SER A 84 8.52 5.60 -15.15
N TYR A 85 9.80 5.45 -15.52
CA TYR A 85 10.74 4.59 -14.80
C TYR A 85 10.89 5.01 -13.32
N LEU A 86 11.06 6.31 -13.06
CA LEU A 86 11.19 6.81 -11.69
C LEU A 86 9.94 6.55 -10.84
N TRP A 87 8.75 6.75 -11.42
CA TRP A 87 7.49 6.45 -10.73
C TRP A 87 7.27 4.95 -10.53
N MET A 88 7.66 4.12 -11.51
CA MET A 88 7.63 2.67 -11.38
C MET A 88 8.59 2.18 -10.28
N ASN A 89 9.77 2.76 -10.17
CA ASN A 89 10.71 2.43 -9.11
C ASN A 89 10.18 2.82 -7.71
N ARG A 90 9.49 3.96 -7.59
CA ARG A 90 8.81 4.35 -6.33
C ARG A 90 7.68 3.39 -5.99
N LEU A 91 6.91 2.93 -6.98
CA LEU A 91 5.87 1.93 -6.80
C LEU A 91 6.43 0.61 -6.28
N VAL A 92 7.50 0.11 -6.89
CA VAL A 92 8.20 -1.10 -6.47
C VAL A 92 8.70 -0.97 -5.03
N LEU A 93 9.33 0.16 -4.69
CA LEU A 93 9.84 0.42 -3.35
C LEU A 93 8.71 0.50 -2.31
N SER A 94 7.58 1.12 -2.65
CA SER A 94 6.42 1.20 -1.75
C SER A 94 5.83 -0.17 -1.45
N PHE A 95 5.70 -1.05 -2.45
CA PHE A 95 5.24 -2.42 -2.23
C PHE A 95 6.25 -3.26 -1.44
N LYS A 96 7.55 -3.10 -1.70
CA LYS A 96 8.59 -3.76 -0.92
C LYS A 96 8.52 -3.36 0.55
N ALA A 97 8.39 -2.08 0.85
CA ALA A 97 8.21 -1.59 2.21
C ALA A 97 6.88 -2.06 2.82
N ALA A 98 5.78 -2.00 2.06
CA ALA A 98 4.46 -2.44 2.51
C ALA A 98 4.41 -3.93 2.86
N ALA A 99 5.19 -4.80 2.22
CA ALA A 99 5.25 -6.22 2.55
C ALA A 99 5.90 -6.49 3.93
N PHE A 100 6.73 -5.58 4.41
CA PHE A 100 7.39 -5.72 5.72
C PHE A 100 6.43 -5.48 6.89
N PHE A 101 5.51 -4.52 6.79
CA PHE A 101 4.66 -4.09 7.91
C PHE A 101 3.65 -5.16 8.38
N PRO A 102 2.98 -5.95 7.54
CA PRO A 102 2.12 -7.02 8.01
C PRO A 102 2.89 -8.12 8.74
N ILE A 103 4.13 -8.39 8.37
CA ILE A 103 5.01 -9.32 9.10
C ILE A 103 5.28 -8.78 10.52
N LEU A 104 5.57 -7.49 10.63
CA LEU A 104 5.76 -6.84 11.93
C LEU A 104 4.46 -6.88 12.77
N LEU A 105 3.30 -6.66 12.14
CA LEU A 105 2.00 -6.80 12.81
C LEU A 105 1.77 -8.21 13.32
N ILE A 106 2.12 -9.24 12.54
CA ILE A 106 2.04 -10.65 12.99
C ILE A 106 2.88 -10.83 14.26
N LEU A 107 4.12 -10.35 14.29
CA LEU A 107 5.00 -10.50 15.46
C LEU A 107 4.45 -9.80 16.70
N ILE A 108 3.78 -8.65 16.54
CA ILE A 108 3.19 -7.90 17.67
C ILE A 108 1.90 -8.56 18.17
N VAL A 109 1.07 -9.05 17.25
CA VAL A 109 -0.30 -9.53 17.56
C VAL A 109 -0.31 -11.01 17.91
N ALA A 110 0.52 -11.85 17.27
CA ALA A 110 0.51 -13.30 17.44
C ALA A 110 0.54 -13.78 18.92
N PRO A 111 1.34 -13.19 19.83
CA PRO A 111 1.38 -13.64 21.23
C PRO A 111 0.07 -13.44 22.00
N LYS A 112 -0.86 -12.61 21.47
CA LYS A 112 -2.10 -12.21 22.13
C LYS A 112 -3.34 -12.48 21.26
N ALA A 113 -3.17 -13.13 20.11
CA ALA A 113 -4.26 -13.38 19.19
C ALA A 113 -5.05 -14.61 19.64
N ASP A 114 -6.29 -14.41 20.05
CA ASP A 114 -7.25 -15.49 20.30
C ASP A 114 -7.98 -15.91 19.01
N ASP A 115 -7.95 -15.08 17.96
CA ASP A 115 -8.61 -15.32 16.69
C ASP A 115 -7.60 -15.68 15.59
N PRO A 116 -7.61 -16.92 15.08
CA PRO A 116 -6.77 -17.35 13.97
C PRO A 116 -7.08 -16.61 12.66
N GLY A 117 -8.29 -16.04 12.51
CA GLY A 117 -8.70 -15.30 11.31
C GLY A 117 -7.83 -14.07 11.05
N VAL A 118 -7.44 -13.35 12.09
CA VAL A 118 -6.54 -12.18 11.97
C VAL A 118 -5.18 -12.59 11.43
N MET A 119 -4.63 -13.72 11.86
CA MET A 119 -3.34 -14.24 11.39
C MET A 119 -3.42 -14.61 9.91
N VAL A 120 -4.46 -15.35 9.52
CA VAL A 120 -4.69 -15.73 8.12
C VAL A 120 -4.84 -14.48 7.25
N LEU A 121 -5.56 -13.46 7.70
CA LEU A 121 -5.71 -12.19 6.98
C LEU A 121 -4.36 -11.48 6.78
N LEU A 122 -3.55 -11.37 7.82
CA LEU A 122 -2.24 -10.72 7.73
C LEU A 122 -1.27 -11.47 6.80
N ILE A 123 -1.30 -12.81 6.82
CA ILE A 123 -0.54 -13.65 5.87
C ILE A 123 -1.03 -13.40 4.45
N ALA A 124 -2.34 -13.38 4.22
CA ALA A 124 -2.93 -13.12 2.90
C ALA A 124 -2.53 -11.73 2.38
N ILE A 125 -2.57 -10.69 3.21
CA ILE A 125 -2.12 -9.33 2.86
C ILE A 125 -0.63 -9.34 2.49
N THR A 126 0.21 -10.02 3.28
CA THR A 126 1.65 -10.13 3.01
C THR A 126 1.91 -10.78 1.64
N LEU A 127 1.25 -11.89 1.36
CA LEU A 127 1.38 -12.59 0.07
C LEU A 127 0.88 -11.74 -1.09
N PHE A 128 -0.26 -11.07 -0.93
CA PHE A 128 -0.83 -10.19 -1.95
C PHE A 128 0.09 -9.02 -2.29
N VAL A 129 0.61 -8.32 -1.28
CA VAL A 129 1.53 -7.20 -1.48
C VAL A 129 2.87 -7.69 -2.07
N SER A 130 3.35 -8.86 -1.65
CA SER A 130 4.55 -9.48 -2.24
C SER A 130 4.36 -9.82 -3.72
N ALA A 131 3.18 -10.30 -4.11
CA ALA A 131 2.86 -10.54 -5.52
C ALA A 131 2.83 -9.23 -6.32
N LEU A 132 2.23 -8.16 -5.78
CA LEU A 132 2.25 -6.84 -6.41
C LEU A 132 3.67 -6.29 -6.57
N PHE A 133 4.53 -6.50 -5.58
CA PHE A 133 5.95 -6.14 -5.66
C PHE A 133 6.64 -6.87 -6.82
N GLN A 134 6.46 -8.20 -6.95
CA GLN A 134 7.06 -8.99 -8.02
C GLN A 134 6.59 -8.53 -9.41
N ILE A 135 5.27 -8.36 -9.59
CA ILE A 135 4.68 -7.90 -10.85
C ILE A 135 5.23 -6.52 -11.22
N SER A 136 5.24 -5.58 -10.28
CA SER A 136 5.74 -4.21 -10.51
C SER A 136 7.22 -4.20 -10.85
N SER A 137 8.02 -5.08 -10.24
CA SER A 137 9.45 -5.23 -10.55
C SER A 137 9.68 -5.71 -11.98
N ILE A 138 8.90 -6.69 -12.45
CA ILE A 138 8.97 -7.17 -13.83
C ILE A 138 8.65 -6.04 -14.83
N PHE A 139 7.60 -5.27 -14.58
CA PHE A 139 7.25 -4.13 -15.44
C PHE A 139 8.33 -3.05 -15.45
N ARG A 140 8.91 -2.72 -14.29
CA ARG A 140 10.03 -1.77 -14.21
C ARG A 140 11.20 -2.21 -15.07
N ASP A 141 11.59 -3.48 -14.97
CA ASP A 141 12.74 -4.02 -15.71
C ASP A 141 12.47 -4.05 -17.23
N GLN A 142 11.23 -4.23 -17.67
CA GLN A 142 10.85 -4.12 -19.08
C GLN A 142 10.96 -2.67 -19.62
N ILE A 143 10.59 -1.67 -18.80
CA ILE A 143 10.75 -0.27 -19.19
C ILE A 143 12.24 0.05 -19.38
N GLN A 144 13.09 -0.37 -18.45
CA GLN A 144 14.53 -0.12 -18.50
C GLN A 144 15.20 -0.77 -19.72
N ARG A 145 14.83 -2.00 -20.10
CA ARG A 145 15.43 -2.70 -21.26
C ARG A 145 15.16 -2.00 -22.59
N LYS A 146 14.03 -1.30 -22.72
CA LYS A 146 13.67 -0.57 -23.95
C LYS A 146 14.37 0.79 -24.10
N GLU A 147 14.89 1.36 -23.02
CA GLU A 147 15.69 2.58 -23.09
C GLU A 147 17.14 2.31 -23.51
N THR A 148 17.64 1.08 -23.31
CA THR A 148 19.04 0.70 -23.62
C THR A 148 19.25 0.13 -25.03
N ASN A 149 18.17 -0.11 -25.80
CA ASN A 149 18.20 -0.55 -27.20
C ASN A 149 17.67 0.53 -28.15
#